data_24af82e7798dbeadc62f19df19d49430
#
_entry.id   24af82e7798dbeadc62f19df19d49430
#
_cell.length_a   1.000
_cell.length_b   1.000
_cell.length_c   1.000
_cell.angle_alpha   90.00
_cell.angle_beta   90.00
_cell.angle_gamma   90.00
#
_symmetry.space_group_name_H-M   'P 1'
#
loop_
_entity.id
_entity.type
_entity.pdbx_description
1 polymer ?
#
loop_
_entity_poly.entity_id
_entity_poly.type
_entity_poly.pdbx_seq_one_letter_code
_entity_poly.pdbx_strand_id
1 'polypeptide(L)'
;MRLGVSTLAEGLGAPLSFGSAYLVLLVCVSGRARFALNFREIALQRYDVLVLAEDTLALVRQRSRGFLAMACLLPKALASEVAYVLPDTLLTFLREQPHCVPSPLDVPLLQGWLHQLMDAQHNSGRQRHVMLRNLLQNFFLKMVTLLPKQKRAPAQVSRRQRLAWDFWERVGQRSTHQRDVQSYAEALCISPFYLSQLTRECFNATPKALIDRQVVLEIKALLTYSELPIGRIAERLNFEDASYLCRYFRRHTGQSLTGYRRAGQGGTGP
;
A
#
# COMPACT_ATOMS: atom_id res chain seq x y z
N MET A 1 -11.15 -5.88 5.09
CA MET A 1 -10.41 -4.70 5.54
C MET A 1 -9.51 -5.08 6.69
N ARG A 2 -8.27 -4.59 6.72
CA ARG A 2 -7.37 -4.70 7.88
C ARG A 2 -7.11 -3.30 8.44
N LEU A 3 -7.21 -3.19 9.75
CA LEU A 3 -6.87 -2.00 10.49
C LEU A 3 -5.77 -2.38 11.49
N GLY A 4 -4.75 -1.58 11.61
CA GLY A 4 -3.67 -1.83 12.57
C GLY A 4 -2.81 -0.60 12.79
N VAL A 5 -2.18 -0.54 13.95
CA VAL A 5 -1.18 0.47 14.27
C VAL A 5 0.19 -0.07 13.85
N SER A 6 0.96 0.72 13.13
CA SER A 6 2.28 0.35 12.62
C SER A 6 3.29 1.47 12.85
N THR A 7 4.51 1.07 13.18
CA THR A 7 5.67 1.97 13.19
C THR A 7 6.30 2.12 11.80
N LEU A 8 5.84 1.35 10.80
CA LEU A 8 6.41 1.25 9.46
C LEU A 8 7.92 0.96 9.45
N ALA A 9 8.40 0.24 10.48
CA ALA A 9 9.83 -0.06 10.64
C ALA A 9 10.38 -0.89 9.49
N GLU A 10 9.59 -1.85 8.99
CA GLU A 10 9.97 -2.75 7.90
C GLU A 10 10.03 -2.05 6.52
N GLY A 11 9.44 -0.86 6.42
CA GLY A 11 9.42 -0.06 5.18
C GLY A 11 10.51 0.99 5.08
N LEU A 12 11.38 1.14 6.09
CA LEU A 12 12.39 2.20 6.09
C LEU A 12 13.40 2.01 4.94
N GLY A 13 13.51 3.01 4.08
CA GLY A 13 14.44 2.99 2.94
C GLY A 13 14.02 2.11 1.74
N ALA A 14 12.87 1.45 1.80
CA ALA A 14 12.35 0.66 0.69
C ALA A 14 10.88 1.03 0.40
N PRO A 15 10.40 0.84 -0.85
CA PRO A 15 9.00 1.12 -1.18
C PRO A 15 8.04 0.36 -0.28
N LEU A 16 7.05 1.06 0.25
CA LEU A 16 5.91 0.42 0.86
C LEU A 16 5.07 -0.19 -0.27
N SER A 17 4.85 -1.48 -0.21
CA SER A 17 3.99 -2.16 -1.16
C SER A 17 2.84 -2.80 -0.41
N PHE A 18 1.65 -2.45 -0.80
CA PHE A 18 0.41 -2.92 -0.17
C PHE A 18 -0.34 -3.91 -1.07
N GLY A 19 0.30 -4.34 -2.18
CA GLY A 19 -0.33 -5.15 -3.23
C GLY A 19 -1.31 -4.35 -4.09
N SER A 20 -1.49 -4.74 -5.34
CA SER A 20 -2.37 -4.06 -6.30
C SER A 20 -3.88 -4.13 -5.94
N ALA A 21 -4.22 -4.80 -4.83
CA ALA A 21 -5.59 -5.06 -4.44
C ALA A 21 -6.14 -4.09 -3.37
N TYR A 22 -5.34 -3.12 -2.89
CA TYR A 22 -5.72 -2.32 -1.73
C TYR A 22 -5.57 -0.81 -1.94
N LEU A 23 -6.56 -0.08 -1.44
CA LEU A 23 -6.39 1.32 -1.08
C LEU A 23 -5.91 1.38 0.38
N VAL A 24 -4.92 2.19 0.67
CA VAL A 24 -4.41 2.37 2.03
C VAL A 24 -4.70 3.78 2.51
N LEU A 25 -5.43 3.85 3.62
CA LEU A 25 -5.59 5.08 4.38
C LEU A 25 -4.64 5.00 5.58
N LEU A 26 -3.73 5.95 5.68
CA LEU A 26 -2.74 6.00 6.74
C LEU A 26 -2.90 7.32 7.50
N VAL A 27 -3.10 7.23 8.82
CA VAL A 27 -3.23 8.40 9.69
C VAL A 27 -2.09 8.39 10.70
N CYS A 28 -1.34 9.48 10.77
CA CYS A 28 -0.28 9.63 11.76
C CYS A 28 -0.90 9.86 13.15
N VAL A 29 -0.71 8.93 14.07
CA VAL A 29 -1.25 9.02 15.45
C VAL A 29 -0.30 9.76 16.36
N SER A 30 1.02 9.53 16.21
CA SER A 30 2.04 10.19 16.98
C SER A 30 3.37 10.29 16.24
N GLY A 31 4.24 11.17 16.71
CA GLY A 31 5.56 11.39 16.13
C GLY A 31 5.53 12.12 14.79
N ARG A 32 6.58 11.93 14.00
CA ARG A 32 6.79 12.54 12.68
C ARG A 32 7.49 11.54 11.76
N ALA A 33 7.21 11.62 10.44
CA ALA A 33 7.96 10.87 9.45
C ALA A 33 8.12 11.68 8.16
N ARG A 34 9.14 11.33 7.36
CA ARG A 34 9.31 11.84 6.00
C ARG A 34 9.05 10.70 5.03
N PHE A 35 8.18 10.95 4.10
CA PHE A 35 7.82 10.06 3.01
C PHE A 35 8.28 10.65 1.69
N ALA A 36 8.69 9.80 0.76
CA ALA A 36 8.70 10.14 -0.65
C ALA A 36 7.48 9.46 -1.28
N LEU A 37 6.49 10.26 -1.68
CA LEU A 37 5.30 9.80 -2.39
C LEU A 37 5.41 10.26 -3.83
N ASN A 38 5.42 9.31 -4.77
CA ASN A 38 5.55 9.63 -6.19
C ASN A 38 6.70 10.60 -6.45
N PHE A 39 7.86 10.35 -5.80
CA PHE A 39 9.08 11.16 -5.82
C PHE A 39 8.98 12.56 -5.20
N ARG A 40 7.87 12.90 -4.58
CA ARG A 40 7.73 14.14 -3.79
C ARG A 40 7.95 13.85 -2.32
N GLU A 41 8.81 14.63 -1.70
CA GLU A 41 9.01 14.54 -0.26
C GLU A 41 7.84 15.19 0.49
N ILE A 42 7.33 14.45 1.48
CA ILE A 42 6.22 14.88 2.34
C ILE A 42 6.66 14.68 3.77
N ALA A 43 6.53 15.72 4.59
CA ALA A 43 6.66 15.64 6.03
C ALA A 43 5.29 15.32 6.63
N LEU A 44 5.18 14.17 7.27
CA LEU A 44 3.97 13.71 7.95
C LEU A 44 4.06 14.06 9.42
N GLN A 45 3.06 14.73 9.94
CA GLN A 45 2.90 15.12 11.33
C GLN A 45 1.66 14.45 11.95
N ARG A 46 1.50 14.63 13.26
CA ARG A 46 0.37 14.07 13.96
C ARG A 46 -0.96 14.54 13.35
N TYR A 47 -1.84 13.59 13.10
CA TYR A 47 -3.15 13.71 12.45
C TYR A 47 -3.13 13.91 10.93
N ASP A 48 -1.96 14.07 10.32
CA ASP A 48 -1.90 14.04 8.86
C ASP A 48 -2.38 12.69 8.33
N VAL A 49 -3.01 12.76 7.17
CA VAL A 49 -3.61 11.60 6.48
C VAL A 49 -2.92 11.40 5.14
N LEU A 50 -2.55 10.15 4.85
CA LEU A 50 -2.15 9.74 3.51
C LEU A 50 -3.18 8.77 2.94
N VAL A 51 -3.59 9.02 1.70
CA VAL A 51 -4.41 8.11 0.91
C VAL A 51 -3.56 7.57 -0.22
N LEU A 52 -3.17 6.30 -0.09
CA LEU A 52 -2.27 5.65 -1.03
C LEU A 52 -3.09 4.71 -1.91
N ALA A 53 -3.19 5.02 -3.19
CA ALA A 53 -3.81 4.16 -4.19
C ALA A 53 -2.86 3.00 -4.57
N GLU A 54 -3.37 2.01 -5.28
CA GLU A 54 -2.61 0.82 -5.71
C GLU A 54 -1.34 1.17 -6.52
N ASP A 55 -1.38 2.28 -7.23
CA ASP A 55 -0.30 2.80 -8.07
C ASP A 55 0.60 3.81 -7.34
N THR A 56 0.34 4.14 -6.07
CA THR A 56 1.14 5.11 -5.32
C THR A 56 2.47 4.50 -4.87
N LEU A 57 3.55 5.08 -5.34
CA LEU A 57 4.89 4.78 -4.83
C LEU A 57 5.11 5.53 -3.52
N ALA A 58 5.21 4.79 -2.42
CA ALA A 58 5.44 5.34 -1.10
C ALA A 58 6.72 4.77 -0.47
N LEU A 59 7.64 5.65 -0.08
CA LEU A 59 8.85 5.27 0.66
C LEU A 59 8.91 6.03 1.97
N VAL A 60 9.23 5.33 3.06
CA VAL A 60 9.56 5.96 4.33
C VAL A 60 11.05 6.31 4.32
N ARG A 61 11.37 7.60 4.24
CA ARG A 61 12.76 8.09 4.26
C ARG A 61 13.30 8.19 5.68
N GLN A 62 12.49 8.72 6.58
CA GLN A 62 12.88 9.00 7.95
C GLN A 62 11.67 8.93 8.88
N ARG A 63 11.86 8.54 10.13
CA ARG A 63 10.83 8.58 11.16
C ARG A 63 11.44 8.88 12.53
N SER A 64 10.69 9.55 13.40
CA SER A 64 11.04 9.72 14.80
C SER A 64 10.84 8.39 15.58
N ARG A 65 11.50 8.26 16.74
CA ARG A 65 11.36 7.06 17.61
C ARG A 65 9.92 6.83 18.06
N GLY A 66 9.14 7.89 18.29
CA GLY A 66 7.74 7.80 18.69
C GLY A 66 6.74 7.81 17.53
N PHE A 67 7.17 7.56 16.30
CA PHE A 67 6.26 7.53 15.16
C PHE A 67 5.35 6.31 15.20
N LEU A 68 4.04 6.58 15.20
CA LEU A 68 2.97 5.60 15.06
C LEU A 68 1.98 6.08 14.01
N ALA A 69 1.60 5.18 13.14
CA ALA A 69 0.55 5.43 12.15
C ALA A 69 -0.52 4.34 12.24
N MET A 70 -1.78 4.73 12.15
CA MET A 70 -2.86 3.80 11.92
C MET A 70 -3.01 3.58 10.43
N ALA A 71 -2.91 2.33 10.00
CA ALA A 71 -3.08 1.92 8.61
C ALA A 71 -4.40 1.15 8.45
N CYS A 72 -5.23 1.63 7.53
CA CYS A 72 -6.45 0.97 7.12
C CYS A 72 -6.26 0.47 5.69
N LEU A 73 -6.16 -0.84 5.51
CA LEU A 73 -6.00 -1.48 4.22
C LEU A 73 -7.37 -1.91 3.71
N LEU A 74 -7.80 -1.30 2.62
CA LEU A 74 -9.08 -1.58 1.98
C LEU A 74 -8.88 -2.59 0.86
N PRO A 75 -9.59 -3.74 0.87
CA PRO A 75 -9.65 -4.63 -0.29
C PRO A 75 -10.28 -3.90 -1.48
N LYS A 76 -9.88 -4.26 -2.70
CA LYS A 76 -10.38 -3.63 -3.94
C LYS A 76 -11.90 -3.58 -4.01
N ALA A 77 -12.60 -4.67 -3.63
CA ALA A 77 -14.05 -4.71 -3.61
C ALA A 77 -14.66 -3.63 -2.71
N LEU A 78 -14.18 -3.53 -1.46
CA LEU A 78 -14.66 -2.50 -0.52
C LEU A 78 -14.29 -1.09 -0.98
N ALA A 79 -13.08 -0.91 -1.52
CA ALA A 79 -12.66 0.37 -2.07
C ALA A 79 -13.56 0.82 -3.23
N SER A 80 -13.97 -0.11 -4.10
CA SER A 80 -14.91 0.17 -5.19
C SER A 80 -16.32 0.52 -4.68
N GLU A 81 -16.81 -0.19 -3.66
CA GLU A 81 -18.11 0.13 -3.01
C GLU A 81 -18.08 1.52 -2.37
N VAL A 82 -16.97 1.86 -1.69
CA VAL A 82 -16.79 3.20 -1.10
C VAL A 82 -16.74 4.27 -2.19
N ALA A 83 -15.99 4.02 -3.27
CA ALA A 83 -15.81 4.96 -4.35
C ALA A 83 -17.10 5.25 -5.14
N TYR A 84 -18.06 4.32 -5.16
CA TYR A 84 -19.29 4.44 -5.96
C TYR A 84 -20.09 5.72 -5.71
N VAL A 85 -20.07 6.24 -4.49
CA VAL A 85 -20.78 7.48 -4.12
C VAL A 85 -19.89 8.72 -4.13
N LEU A 86 -18.60 8.57 -4.45
CA LEU A 86 -17.63 9.65 -4.41
C LEU A 86 -17.49 10.28 -5.81
N PRO A 87 -17.32 11.60 -5.90
CA PRO A 87 -17.07 12.23 -7.20
C PRO A 87 -15.70 11.84 -7.76
N ASP A 88 -15.63 11.59 -9.06
CA ASP A 88 -14.38 11.26 -9.77
C ASP A 88 -13.27 12.29 -9.54
N THR A 89 -13.66 13.55 -9.33
CA THR A 89 -12.73 14.64 -9.02
C THR A 89 -11.96 14.41 -7.71
N LEU A 90 -12.57 13.77 -6.71
CA LEU A 90 -11.89 13.42 -5.47
C LEU A 90 -10.82 12.36 -5.71
N LEU A 91 -11.15 11.30 -6.44
CA LEU A 91 -10.21 10.20 -6.72
C LEU A 91 -9.02 10.71 -7.53
N THR A 92 -9.25 11.54 -8.53
CA THR A 92 -8.19 12.20 -9.30
C THR A 92 -7.32 13.09 -8.41
N PHE A 93 -7.95 13.89 -7.54
CA PHE A 93 -7.24 14.75 -6.59
C PHE A 93 -6.35 13.94 -5.64
N LEU A 94 -6.87 12.85 -5.05
CA LEU A 94 -6.11 12.02 -4.12
C LEU A 94 -4.93 11.28 -4.77
N ARG A 95 -5.01 10.98 -6.05
CA ARG A 95 -3.87 10.46 -6.82
C ARG A 95 -2.76 11.49 -6.98
N GLU A 96 -3.13 12.75 -7.24
CA GLU A 96 -2.17 13.84 -7.41
C GLU A 96 -1.65 14.38 -6.07
N GLN A 97 -2.49 14.42 -5.06
CA GLN A 97 -2.24 14.96 -3.72
C GLN A 97 -2.71 13.97 -2.64
N PRO A 98 -1.96 12.88 -2.43
CA PRO A 98 -2.33 11.83 -1.47
C PRO A 98 -2.17 12.27 -0.01
N HIS A 99 -1.58 13.43 0.28
CA HIS A 99 -1.35 13.97 1.61
C HIS A 99 -2.41 15.04 1.95
N CYS A 100 -3.13 14.79 3.02
CA CYS A 100 -4.17 15.69 3.53
C CYS A 100 -3.83 16.11 4.97
N VAL A 101 -3.80 17.41 5.18
CA VAL A 101 -3.58 18.02 6.49
C VAL A 101 -4.93 18.51 7.00
N PRO A 102 -5.50 17.92 8.06
CA PRO A 102 -6.76 18.38 8.63
C PRO A 102 -6.58 19.75 9.29
N SER A 103 -7.61 20.58 9.24
CA SER A 103 -7.64 21.82 10.01
C SER A 103 -7.70 21.48 11.52
N PRO A 104 -7.26 22.39 12.40
CA PRO A 104 -7.39 22.18 13.85
C PRO A 104 -8.84 21.86 14.29
N LEU A 105 -9.85 22.40 13.59
CA LEU A 105 -11.25 22.14 13.86
C LEU A 105 -11.71 20.73 13.42
N ASP A 106 -11.04 20.13 12.45
CA ASP A 106 -11.36 18.81 11.95
C ASP A 106 -10.65 17.68 12.74
N VAL A 107 -9.64 18.00 13.56
CA VAL A 107 -8.91 17.00 14.34
C VAL A 107 -9.81 16.21 15.30
N PRO A 108 -10.73 16.81 16.09
CA PRO A 108 -11.65 16.05 16.94
C PRO A 108 -12.57 15.13 16.14
N LEU A 109 -13.01 15.56 14.96
CA LEU A 109 -13.82 14.72 14.07
C LEU A 109 -13.04 13.53 13.56
N LEU A 110 -11.79 13.73 13.16
CA LEU A 110 -10.87 12.66 12.75
C LEU A 110 -10.65 11.65 13.89
N GLN A 111 -10.42 12.13 15.10
CA GLN A 111 -10.25 11.27 16.29
C GLN A 111 -11.51 10.43 16.56
N GLY A 112 -12.69 11.04 16.55
CA GLY A 112 -13.97 10.35 16.72
C GLY A 112 -14.19 9.31 15.63
N TRP A 113 -13.87 9.63 14.37
CA TRP A 113 -13.92 8.70 13.26
C TRP A 113 -12.97 7.52 13.42
N LEU A 114 -11.73 7.76 13.88
CA LEU A 114 -10.76 6.70 14.16
C LEU A 114 -11.26 5.74 15.24
N HIS A 115 -11.87 6.25 16.33
CA HIS A 115 -12.47 5.42 17.37
C HIS A 115 -13.62 4.57 16.82
N GLN A 116 -14.54 5.17 16.06
CA GLN A 116 -15.66 4.43 15.45
C GLN A 116 -15.15 3.34 14.47
N LEU A 117 -14.08 3.62 13.73
CA LEU A 117 -13.49 2.65 12.81
C LEU A 117 -12.88 1.46 13.55
N MET A 118 -12.20 1.73 14.68
CA MET A 118 -11.64 0.68 15.55
C MET A 118 -12.75 -0.15 16.19
N ASP A 119 -13.80 0.48 16.71
CA ASP A 119 -14.96 -0.20 17.28
C ASP A 119 -15.66 -1.09 16.25
N ALA A 120 -15.95 -0.55 15.07
CA ALA A 120 -16.55 -1.31 13.98
C ALA A 120 -15.64 -2.50 13.51
N GLN A 121 -14.33 -2.38 13.65
CA GLN A 121 -13.39 -3.48 13.34
C GLN A 121 -13.52 -4.65 14.31
N HIS A 122 -13.78 -4.39 15.59
CA HIS A 122 -13.94 -5.41 16.62
C HIS A 122 -15.35 -6.03 16.64
N ASN A 123 -16.32 -5.40 15.98
CA ASN A 123 -17.66 -5.94 15.85
C ASN A 123 -17.67 -7.17 14.92
N SER A 124 -18.18 -8.30 15.41
CA SER A 124 -18.31 -9.57 14.65
C SER A 124 -19.65 -9.74 13.94
N GLY A 125 -20.58 -8.80 14.09
CA GLY A 125 -21.92 -8.86 13.51
C GLY A 125 -21.96 -8.70 11.98
N ARG A 126 -23.09 -9.11 11.37
CA ARG A 126 -23.34 -8.93 9.92
C ARG A 126 -23.26 -7.45 9.49
N GLN A 127 -23.55 -6.53 10.39
CA GLN A 127 -23.54 -5.09 10.16
C GLN A 127 -22.12 -4.50 10.02
N ARG A 128 -21.08 -5.23 10.45
CA ARG A 128 -19.69 -4.76 10.40
C ARG A 128 -19.29 -4.21 9.03
N HIS A 129 -19.60 -4.94 7.98
CA HIS A 129 -19.26 -4.52 6.61
C HIS A 129 -19.94 -3.19 6.24
N VAL A 130 -21.22 -3.07 6.57
CA VAL A 130 -22.02 -1.86 6.30
C VAL A 130 -21.48 -0.68 7.12
N MET A 131 -21.18 -0.89 8.40
CA MET A 131 -20.60 0.15 9.28
C MET A 131 -19.26 0.66 8.72
N LEU A 132 -18.35 -0.25 8.39
CA LEU A 132 -17.05 0.11 7.85
C LEU A 132 -17.17 0.85 6.51
N ARG A 133 -18.03 0.39 5.61
CA ARG A 133 -18.30 1.09 4.35
C ARG A 133 -18.82 2.50 4.58
N ASN A 134 -19.82 2.67 5.43
CA ASN A 134 -20.43 3.96 5.70
C ASN A 134 -19.42 4.93 6.37
N LEU A 135 -18.63 4.44 7.33
CA LEU A 135 -17.57 5.24 7.96
C LEU A 135 -16.54 5.73 6.95
N LEU A 136 -16.12 4.86 6.03
CA LEU A 136 -15.18 5.22 4.98
C LEU A 136 -15.79 6.19 3.97
N GLN A 137 -17.05 5.97 3.56
CA GLN A 137 -17.76 6.90 2.68
C GLN A 137 -17.88 8.29 3.30
N ASN A 138 -18.31 8.39 4.57
CA ASN A 138 -18.40 9.66 5.29
C ASN A 138 -17.03 10.36 5.38
N PHE A 139 -15.95 9.61 5.64
CA PHE A 139 -14.61 10.15 5.67
C PHE A 139 -14.21 10.77 4.32
N PHE A 140 -14.37 10.03 3.25
CA PHE A 140 -14.03 10.53 1.91
C PHE A 140 -14.94 11.65 1.44
N LEU A 141 -16.23 11.62 1.76
CA LEU A 141 -17.15 12.73 1.47
C LEU A 141 -16.74 14.00 2.21
N LYS A 142 -16.30 13.89 3.48
CA LYS A 142 -15.71 15.03 4.18
C LYS A 142 -14.47 15.55 3.47
N MET A 143 -13.62 14.69 2.92
CA MET A 143 -12.45 15.13 2.14
C MET A 143 -12.82 15.90 0.87
N VAL A 144 -13.99 15.67 0.26
CA VAL A 144 -14.48 16.48 -0.87
C VAL A 144 -14.55 17.96 -0.50
N THR A 145 -14.88 18.29 0.74
CA THR A 145 -14.92 19.68 1.21
C THR A 145 -13.53 20.35 1.25
N LEU A 146 -12.46 19.56 1.22
CA LEU A 146 -11.08 20.02 1.26
C LEU A 146 -10.48 20.17 -0.16
N LEU A 147 -11.25 19.80 -1.21
CA LEU A 147 -10.79 19.94 -2.58
C LEU A 147 -10.47 21.42 -2.89
N PRO A 148 -9.30 21.71 -3.45
CA PRO A 148 -8.97 23.08 -3.85
C PRO A 148 -9.89 23.52 -4.98
N LYS A 149 -10.38 24.75 -4.88
CA LYS A 149 -11.23 25.38 -5.93
C LYS A 149 -10.47 25.64 -7.22
N GLN A 150 -9.15 25.56 -7.21
CA GLN A 150 -8.30 25.74 -8.39
C GLN A 150 -7.31 24.57 -8.54
N LYS A 151 -7.13 24.08 -9.77
CA LYS A 151 -6.10 23.07 -10.09
C LYS A 151 -4.71 23.65 -9.88
N ARG A 152 -3.91 23.07 -8.99
CA ARG A 152 -2.47 23.35 -8.93
C ARG A 152 -1.77 22.67 -10.10
N ALA A 153 -0.81 23.36 -10.72
CA ALA A 153 0.01 22.79 -11.77
C ALA A 153 0.75 21.54 -11.25
N PRO A 154 0.79 20.43 -12.02
CA PRO A 154 1.53 19.24 -11.64
C PRO A 154 3.02 19.55 -11.50
N ALA A 155 3.69 18.99 -10.49
CA ALA A 155 5.14 19.15 -10.35
C ALA A 155 5.84 18.48 -11.53
N GLN A 156 6.87 19.11 -12.06
CA GLN A 156 7.69 18.53 -13.12
C GLN A 156 8.43 17.30 -12.60
N VAL A 157 8.04 16.12 -13.09
CA VAL A 157 8.70 14.84 -12.79
C VAL A 157 9.83 14.66 -13.79
N SER A 158 11.06 14.40 -13.32
CA SER A 158 12.20 14.19 -14.20
C SER A 158 12.02 12.91 -15.05
N ARG A 159 12.75 12.81 -16.20
CA ARG A 159 12.73 11.60 -17.03
C ARG A 159 13.14 10.35 -16.23
N ARG A 160 14.12 10.47 -15.33
CA ARG A 160 14.57 9.37 -14.46
C ARG A 160 13.46 8.91 -13.52
N GLN A 161 12.78 9.84 -12.89
CA GLN A 161 11.65 9.54 -12.01
C GLN A 161 10.49 8.87 -12.76
N ARG A 162 10.20 9.29 -13.99
CA ARG A 162 9.20 8.63 -14.84
C ARG A 162 9.57 7.19 -15.16
N LEU A 163 10.81 6.94 -15.58
CA LEU A 163 11.29 5.58 -15.84
C LEU A 163 11.24 4.68 -14.60
N ALA A 164 11.59 5.23 -13.43
CA ALA A 164 11.48 4.50 -12.16
C ALA A 164 10.01 4.19 -11.82
N TRP A 165 9.11 5.12 -12.08
CA TRP A 165 7.67 4.90 -11.94
C TRP A 165 7.16 3.82 -12.89
N ASP A 166 7.47 3.91 -14.18
CA ASP A 166 7.06 2.94 -15.19
C ASP A 166 7.57 1.53 -14.85
N PHE A 167 8.79 1.43 -14.28
CA PHE A 167 9.31 0.17 -13.76
C PHE A 167 8.45 -0.36 -12.61
N TRP A 168 8.17 0.49 -11.62
CA TRP A 168 7.39 0.10 -10.44
C TRP A 168 5.98 -0.34 -10.79
N GLU A 169 5.31 0.40 -11.66
CA GLU A 169 3.98 0.06 -12.18
C GLU A 169 3.98 -1.32 -12.87
N ARG A 170 4.98 -1.55 -13.74
CA ARG A 170 5.13 -2.85 -14.41
C ARG A 170 5.41 -3.98 -13.43
N VAL A 171 6.18 -3.75 -12.37
CA VAL A 171 6.40 -4.73 -11.30
C VAL A 171 5.08 -5.09 -10.63
N GLY A 172 4.25 -4.10 -10.28
CA GLY A 172 2.92 -4.33 -9.72
C GLY A 172 2.02 -5.18 -10.61
N GLN A 173 2.08 -4.94 -11.93
CA GLN A 173 1.22 -5.64 -12.90
C GLN A 173 1.73 -7.04 -13.29
N ARG A 174 3.05 -7.26 -13.35
CA ARG A 174 3.63 -8.43 -14.05
C ARG A 174 4.49 -9.33 -13.16
N SER A 175 4.84 -8.95 -11.92
CA SER A 175 5.80 -9.69 -11.09
C SER A 175 5.36 -11.12 -10.76
N THR A 176 4.08 -11.43 -10.82
CA THR A 176 3.57 -12.79 -10.64
C THR A 176 3.97 -13.73 -11.77
N HIS A 177 4.08 -13.22 -13.01
CA HIS A 177 4.43 -13.99 -14.20
C HIS A 177 5.84 -13.71 -14.70
N GLN A 178 6.35 -12.50 -14.49
CA GLN A 178 7.65 -12.06 -15.00
C GLN A 178 8.54 -11.62 -13.83
N ARG A 179 9.64 -12.35 -13.57
CA ARG A 179 10.55 -12.09 -12.43
C ARG A 179 11.98 -11.79 -12.84
N ASP A 180 12.22 -11.77 -14.14
CA ASP A 180 13.50 -11.51 -14.74
C ASP A 180 13.71 -10.00 -14.95
N VAL A 181 14.85 -9.48 -14.49
CA VAL A 181 15.21 -8.05 -14.58
C VAL A 181 15.40 -7.60 -16.02
N GLN A 182 15.94 -8.49 -16.86
CA GLN A 182 16.21 -8.21 -18.26
C GLN A 182 14.93 -7.80 -18.99
N SER A 183 13.87 -8.57 -18.83
CA SER A 183 12.58 -8.30 -19.47
C SER A 183 11.95 -6.95 -19.08
N TYR A 184 12.16 -6.52 -17.83
CA TYR A 184 11.72 -5.18 -17.42
C TYR A 184 12.56 -4.06 -18.05
N ALA A 185 13.87 -4.27 -18.14
CA ALA A 185 14.76 -3.31 -18.76
C ALA A 185 14.48 -3.16 -20.26
N GLU A 186 14.25 -4.27 -20.96
CA GLU A 186 13.84 -4.29 -22.37
C GLU A 186 12.51 -3.56 -22.59
N ALA A 187 11.50 -3.83 -21.74
CA ALA A 187 10.20 -3.18 -21.81
C ALA A 187 10.24 -1.67 -21.55
N LEU A 188 11.34 -1.18 -20.93
CA LEU A 188 11.60 0.25 -20.70
C LEU A 188 12.59 0.85 -21.71
N CYS A 189 13.07 0.04 -22.67
CA CYS A 189 14.10 0.43 -23.64
C CYS A 189 15.38 0.99 -22.98
N ILE A 190 15.84 0.35 -21.88
CA ILE A 190 17.06 0.68 -21.15
C ILE A 190 17.88 -0.58 -20.83
N SER A 191 19.15 -0.38 -20.49
CA SER A 191 19.98 -1.52 -20.05
C SER A 191 19.63 -1.94 -18.61
N PRO A 192 19.83 -3.23 -18.24
CA PRO A 192 19.68 -3.71 -16.85
C PRO A 192 20.61 -2.98 -15.87
N PHE A 193 21.79 -2.57 -16.33
CA PHE A 193 22.71 -1.78 -15.53
C PHE A 193 22.11 -0.41 -15.19
N TYR A 194 21.57 0.30 -16.19
CA TYR A 194 20.93 1.58 -15.97
C TYR A 194 19.68 1.44 -15.08
N LEU A 195 18.88 0.37 -15.28
CA LEU A 195 17.74 0.07 -14.40
C LEU A 195 18.22 -0.14 -12.95
N SER A 196 19.36 -0.82 -12.75
CA SER A 196 19.92 -1.03 -11.40
C SER A 196 20.39 0.26 -10.74
N GLN A 197 20.99 1.17 -11.49
CA GLN A 197 21.33 2.51 -10.99
C GLN A 197 20.08 3.30 -10.62
N LEU A 198 19.10 3.33 -11.52
CA LEU A 198 17.85 4.04 -11.36
C LEU A 198 17.10 3.59 -10.10
N THR A 199 16.97 2.27 -9.90
CA THR A 199 16.24 1.73 -8.74
C THR A 199 17.01 1.94 -7.44
N ARG A 200 18.33 1.88 -7.43
CA ARG A 200 19.12 2.22 -6.25
C ARG A 200 18.97 3.68 -5.85
N GLU A 201 18.99 4.60 -6.82
CA GLU A 201 18.81 6.02 -6.55
C GLU A 201 17.38 6.36 -6.08
N CYS A 202 16.36 5.83 -6.78
CA CYS A 202 14.97 6.16 -6.48
C CYS A 202 14.41 5.38 -5.29
N PHE A 203 14.77 4.10 -5.14
CA PHE A 203 14.14 3.17 -4.20
C PHE A 203 15.09 2.58 -3.16
N ASN A 204 16.37 2.92 -3.22
CA ASN A 204 17.43 2.34 -2.38
C ASN A 204 17.46 0.80 -2.40
N ALA A 205 17.10 0.20 -3.53
CA ALA A 205 16.98 -1.24 -3.71
C ALA A 205 17.34 -1.66 -5.13
N THR A 206 17.74 -2.92 -5.31
CA THR A 206 17.97 -3.48 -6.65
C THR A 206 16.62 -3.81 -7.33
N PRO A 207 16.56 -3.83 -8.69
CA PRO A 207 15.37 -4.24 -9.40
C PRO A 207 14.85 -5.60 -8.96
N LYS A 208 15.76 -6.56 -8.80
CA LYS A 208 15.41 -7.92 -8.34
C LYS A 208 14.78 -7.93 -6.95
N ALA A 209 15.34 -7.18 -6.01
CA ALA A 209 14.78 -7.08 -4.67
C ALA A 209 13.36 -6.47 -4.65
N LEU A 210 13.10 -5.51 -5.54
CA LEU A 210 11.78 -4.90 -5.70
C LEU A 210 10.76 -5.88 -6.28
N ILE A 211 11.15 -6.62 -7.32
CA ILE A 211 10.31 -7.67 -7.93
C ILE A 211 10.00 -8.76 -6.89
N ASP A 212 11.03 -9.29 -6.22
CA ASP A 212 10.86 -10.36 -5.23
C ASP A 212 9.97 -9.92 -4.06
N ARG A 213 10.10 -8.68 -3.62
CA ARG A 213 9.24 -8.09 -2.59
C ARG A 213 7.78 -8.08 -3.02
N GLN A 214 7.48 -7.65 -4.26
CA GLN A 214 6.12 -7.63 -4.78
C GLN A 214 5.53 -9.04 -4.86
N VAL A 215 6.30 -10.01 -5.36
CA VAL A 215 5.87 -11.43 -5.40
C VAL A 215 5.56 -11.96 -3.99
N VAL A 216 6.40 -11.66 -3.00
CA VAL A 216 6.14 -12.07 -1.61
C VAL A 216 4.85 -11.45 -1.07
N LEU A 217 4.54 -10.22 -1.44
CA LEU A 217 3.29 -9.56 -1.02
C LEU A 217 2.07 -10.23 -1.65
N GLU A 218 2.13 -10.59 -2.92
CA GLU A 218 1.06 -11.35 -3.59
C GLU A 218 0.86 -12.73 -2.93
N ILE A 219 1.96 -13.42 -2.59
CA ILE A 219 1.88 -14.68 -1.84
C ILE A 219 1.19 -14.45 -0.48
N LYS A 220 1.62 -13.44 0.28
CA LYS A 220 1.03 -13.09 1.58
C LYS A 220 -0.45 -12.75 1.45
N ALA A 221 -0.84 -12.01 0.42
CA ALA A 221 -2.24 -11.67 0.13
C ALA A 221 -3.08 -12.93 -0.12
N LEU A 222 -2.63 -13.83 -0.98
CA LEU A 222 -3.33 -15.08 -1.25
C LEU A 222 -3.41 -16.00 -0.02
N LEU A 223 -2.36 -16.09 0.78
CA LEU A 223 -2.37 -16.87 2.03
C LEU A 223 -3.36 -16.34 3.05
N THR A 224 -3.59 -15.05 3.05
CA THR A 224 -4.43 -14.35 4.04
C THR A 224 -5.90 -14.28 3.62
N TYR A 225 -6.16 -14.05 2.32
CA TYR A 225 -7.50 -13.72 1.83
C TYR A 225 -8.13 -14.82 0.99
N SER A 226 -7.43 -15.95 0.81
CA SER A 226 -8.00 -17.11 0.12
C SER A 226 -7.70 -18.39 0.89
N GLU A 227 -8.58 -19.37 0.72
CA GLU A 227 -8.38 -20.73 1.21
C GLU A 227 -7.71 -21.64 0.17
N LEU A 228 -7.16 -21.06 -0.89
CA LEU A 228 -6.53 -21.83 -1.97
C LEU A 228 -5.42 -22.74 -1.40
N PRO A 229 -5.39 -24.00 -1.81
CA PRO A 229 -4.26 -24.91 -1.53
C PRO A 229 -2.95 -24.31 -2.04
N ILE A 230 -1.83 -24.64 -1.37
CA ILE A 230 -0.50 -24.09 -1.73
C ILE A 230 -0.14 -24.39 -3.20
N GLY A 231 -0.50 -25.57 -3.71
CA GLY A 231 -0.31 -25.91 -5.13
C GLY A 231 -1.04 -24.95 -6.08
N ARG A 232 -2.28 -24.58 -5.74
CA ARG A 232 -3.06 -23.64 -6.56
C ARG A 232 -2.53 -22.22 -6.48
N ILE A 233 -1.93 -21.84 -5.34
CA ILE A 233 -1.21 -20.56 -5.20
C ILE A 233 0.04 -20.59 -6.09
N ALA A 234 0.79 -21.68 -6.13
CA ALA A 234 1.96 -21.82 -6.98
C ALA A 234 1.58 -21.67 -8.47
N GLU A 235 0.55 -22.37 -8.93
CA GLU A 235 0.02 -22.24 -10.30
C GLU A 235 -0.39 -20.80 -10.62
N ARG A 236 -1.19 -20.18 -9.74
CA ARG A 236 -1.72 -18.82 -9.94
C ARG A 236 -0.61 -17.77 -10.02
N LEU A 237 0.46 -17.97 -9.30
CA LEU A 237 1.62 -17.08 -9.29
C LEU A 237 2.72 -17.52 -10.26
N ASN A 238 2.44 -18.48 -11.14
CA ASN A 238 3.39 -18.99 -12.14
C ASN A 238 4.73 -19.44 -11.52
N PHE A 239 4.65 -20.25 -10.45
CA PHE A 239 5.77 -21.03 -9.93
C PHE A 239 5.75 -22.42 -10.56
N GLU A 240 6.93 -22.99 -10.80
CA GLU A 240 7.08 -24.34 -11.37
C GLU A 240 6.35 -25.40 -10.54
N ASP A 241 6.49 -25.31 -9.22
CA ASP A 241 5.83 -26.20 -8.26
C ASP A 241 5.65 -25.56 -6.88
N ALA A 242 4.86 -26.23 -6.03
CA ALA A 242 4.61 -25.80 -4.66
C ALA A 242 5.88 -25.83 -3.79
N SER A 243 6.84 -26.71 -4.05
CA SER A 243 8.08 -26.84 -3.31
C SER A 243 8.99 -25.65 -3.58
N TYR A 244 9.06 -25.20 -4.83
CA TYR A 244 9.80 -23.99 -5.20
C TYR A 244 9.16 -22.75 -4.58
N LEU A 245 7.84 -22.62 -4.59
CA LEU A 245 7.11 -21.54 -3.90
C LEU A 245 7.44 -21.53 -2.40
N CYS A 246 7.46 -22.70 -1.73
CA CYS A 246 7.80 -22.82 -0.31
C CYS A 246 9.23 -22.34 -0.02
N ARG A 247 10.21 -22.80 -0.82
CA ARG A 247 11.62 -22.37 -0.70
C ARG A 247 11.77 -20.88 -0.95
N TYR A 248 11.12 -20.35 -1.98
CA TYR A 248 11.14 -18.94 -2.32
C TYR A 248 10.59 -18.08 -1.19
N PHE A 249 9.41 -18.40 -0.69
CA PHE A 249 8.77 -17.65 0.40
C PHE A 249 9.60 -17.67 1.68
N ARG A 250 10.13 -18.86 2.06
CA ARG A 250 10.98 -19.01 3.24
C ARG A 250 12.28 -18.21 3.13
N ARG A 251 12.90 -18.18 1.94
CA ARG A 251 14.11 -17.39 1.67
C ARG A 251 13.90 -15.90 1.92
N HIS A 252 12.74 -15.37 1.50
CA HIS A 252 12.47 -13.93 1.57
C HIS A 252 11.81 -13.48 2.87
N THR A 253 11.19 -14.39 3.64
CA THR A 253 10.42 -14.03 4.84
C THR A 253 10.91 -14.67 6.12
N GLY A 254 11.75 -15.69 6.04
CA GLY A 254 12.17 -16.51 7.17
C GLY A 254 11.08 -17.48 7.67
N GLN A 255 9.87 -17.45 7.14
CA GLN A 255 8.70 -18.19 7.60
C GLN A 255 8.23 -19.23 6.59
N SER A 256 7.54 -20.28 7.06
CA SER A 256 6.84 -21.20 6.17
C SER A 256 5.49 -20.64 5.73
N LEU A 257 5.01 -21.03 4.52
CA LEU A 257 3.68 -20.64 4.01
C LEU A 257 2.55 -21.05 4.97
N THR A 258 2.63 -22.29 5.49
CA THR A 258 1.62 -22.81 6.44
C THR A 258 1.67 -22.09 7.79
N GLY A 259 2.87 -21.78 8.28
CA GLY A 259 3.07 -20.98 9.50
C GLY A 259 2.46 -19.58 9.35
N TYR A 260 2.75 -18.93 8.23
CA TYR A 260 2.20 -17.60 7.93
C TYR A 260 0.68 -17.60 7.83
N ARG A 261 0.09 -18.62 7.14
CA ARG A 261 -1.37 -18.76 7.01
C ARG A 261 -2.04 -18.96 8.38
N ARG A 262 -1.50 -19.86 9.23
CA ARG A 262 -2.02 -20.09 10.58
C ARG A 262 -1.94 -18.85 11.45
N ALA A 263 -0.83 -18.12 11.42
CA ALA A 263 -0.68 -16.87 12.16
C ALA A 263 -1.67 -15.79 11.71
N GLY A 264 -2.02 -15.75 10.40
CA GLY A 264 -3.03 -14.86 9.85
C GLY A 264 -4.48 -15.25 10.20
N GLN A 265 -4.74 -16.53 10.44
CA GLN A 265 -6.06 -17.06 10.83
C GLN A 265 -6.25 -17.10 12.34
N GLY A 266 -5.16 -17.21 13.13
CA GLY A 266 -5.19 -17.28 14.61
C GLY A 266 -5.55 -15.99 15.34
N GLY A 267 -5.85 -14.90 14.61
CA GLY A 267 -6.46 -13.68 15.15
C GLY A 267 -8.00 -13.72 15.22
N THR A 268 -8.61 -14.86 14.92
CA THR A 268 -10.07 -15.11 14.98
C THR A 268 -10.40 -16.35 15.82
N GLY A 269 -9.72 -16.54 16.91
CA GLY A 269 -10.08 -17.55 17.91
C GLY A 269 -10.61 -16.88 19.18
N PRO A 270 -11.45 -17.60 19.96
CA PRO A 270 -12.73 -17.17 20.54
C PRO A 270 -12.65 -16.05 21.53
#